data_acb01590f40db8501fce1403ef67891a
#
_entry.id   acb01590f40db8501fce1403ef67891a
#
_cell.length_a   1.000
_cell.length_b   1.000
_cell.length_c   1.000
_cell.angle_alpha   90.00
_cell.angle_beta   90.00
_cell.angle_gamma   90.00
#
_symmetry.space_group_name_H-M   'P 1'
#
loop_
_entity.id
_entity.type
_entity.pdbx_description
1 polymer ?
#
loop_
_entity_poly.entity_id
_entity_poly.type
_entity_poly.pdbx_seq_one_letter_code
_entity_poly.pdbx_strand_id
1 'polypeptide(L)'
;MKNILVVKLSAIGDVIHALPVSYAVKETFPDAHLTWVVEPTAYDILAGNPFIDNIILFEKKRFRTVRGFLEEFRPFRHALRARKYDAALDLQGLFKSAAIVAQSGAKLRLGTANMREGSAYVSHSIKGAHASGHIVERYLDVARALGCRVDEVRFPVAVSPAEAASADALLAAEGVREDNRFAVLAIGANWPNKRWPVKYFAVLADWLYSEKLIPVLVGGGRLDESLVRDIETLTEVPPVNLVGRTSLKKLAHIFKRADLVLGGDTGPVHLAAGLGTKTVMLMGPTDATRNGPYGQQENAMEIPRSCKACWKRRCPKGLDCLAILSVEEVKGKIQEVLAR
;
A
#
# COMPACT_ATOMS: atom_id res chain seq x y z
N MET A 1 -7.87 17.86 -21.17
CA MET A 1 -7.37 16.52 -21.60
C MET A 1 -8.53 15.55 -21.65
N LYS A 2 -8.52 14.59 -22.62
CA LYS A 2 -9.63 13.61 -22.78
C LYS A 2 -9.25 12.20 -22.32
N ASN A 3 -8.03 11.79 -22.52
CA ASN A 3 -7.58 10.43 -22.18
C ASN A 3 -6.22 10.48 -21.49
N ILE A 4 -6.16 9.96 -20.27
CA ILE A 4 -4.95 9.94 -19.45
C ILE A 4 -4.62 8.50 -19.08
N LEU A 5 -3.35 8.11 -19.19
CA LEU A 5 -2.83 6.81 -18.79
C LEU A 5 -1.99 6.95 -17.51
N VAL A 6 -2.27 6.15 -16.52
CA VAL A 6 -1.41 5.98 -15.34
C VAL A 6 -0.76 4.61 -15.39
N VAL A 7 0.56 4.55 -15.22
CA VAL A 7 1.31 3.30 -15.16
C VAL A 7 1.95 3.16 -13.78
N LYS A 8 1.30 2.36 -12.92
CA LYS A 8 1.83 1.94 -11.62
C LYS A 8 1.51 0.47 -11.40
N LEU A 9 2.52 -0.38 -11.58
CA LEU A 9 2.36 -1.82 -11.74
C LEU A 9 2.34 -2.56 -10.40
N SER A 10 3.24 -2.23 -9.50
CA SER A 10 3.51 -2.91 -8.21
C SER A 10 4.46 -2.06 -7.34
N ALA A 11 4.73 -2.38 -6.06
CA ALA A 11 4.04 -3.37 -5.25
C ALA A 11 2.70 -2.82 -4.72
N ILE A 12 1.93 -3.64 -3.97
CA ILE A 12 0.63 -3.22 -3.41
C ILE A 12 0.73 -1.88 -2.67
N GLY A 13 1.67 -1.73 -1.73
CA GLY A 13 1.87 -0.48 -1.00
C GLY A 13 2.18 0.72 -1.91
N ASP A 14 3.00 0.52 -2.95
CA ASP A 14 3.29 1.58 -3.92
C ASP A 14 2.09 1.96 -4.79
N VAL A 15 1.18 1.00 -5.08
CA VAL A 15 -0.07 1.29 -5.79
C VAL A 15 -1.02 2.07 -4.88
N ILE A 16 -1.10 1.69 -3.59
CA ILE A 16 -1.86 2.44 -2.58
C ILE A 16 -1.37 3.89 -2.50
N HIS A 17 -0.06 4.11 -2.42
CA HIS A 17 0.52 5.47 -2.41
C HIS A 17 0.20 6.29 -3.67
N ALA A 18 -0.09 5.63 -4.78
CA ALA A 18 -0.42 6.30 -6.04
C ALA A 18 -1.93 6.57 -6.21
N LEU A 19 -2.80 5.98 -5.38
CA LEU A 19 -4.26 6.18 -5.47
C LEU A 19 -4.69 7.65 -5.53
N PRO A 20 -4.09 8.57 -4.73
CA PRO A 20 -4.47 9.98 -4.77
C PRO A 20 -4.32 10.64 -6.14
N VAL A 21 -3.46 10.12 -7.01
CA VAL A 21 -3.31 10.63 -8.38
C VAL A 21 -4.61 10.45 -9.19
N SER A 22 -5.36 9.35 -8.98
CA SER A 22 -6.64 9.15 -9.66
C SER A 22 -7.68 10.20 -9.26
N TYR A 23 -7.74 10.51 -7.97
CA TYR A 23 -8.59 11.57 -7.44
C TYR A 23 -8.20 12.94 -8.02
N ALA A 24 -6.93 13.34 -7.90
CA ALA A 24 -6.44 14.63 -8.39
C ALA A 24 -6.67 14.85 -9.90
N VAL A 25 -6.51 13.77 -10.70
CA VAL A 25 -6.78 13.82 -12.14
C VAL A 25 -8.26 14.08 -12.42
N LYS A 26 -9.16 13.36 -11.75
CA LYS A 26 -10.61 13.49 -11.99
C LYS A 26 -11.20 14.77 -11.41
N GLU A 27 -10.68 15.26 -10.29
CA GLU A 27 -11.07 16.58 -9.76
C GLU A 27 -10.70 17.72 -10.70
N THR A 28 -9.57 17.60 -11.39
CA THR A 28 -9.12 18.65 -12.33
C THR A 28 -9.70 18.48 -13.73
N PHE A 29 -9.86 17.24 -14.16
CA PHE A 29 -10.34 16.88 -15.50
C PHE A 29 -11.51 15.88 -15.38
N PRO A 30 -12.72 16.30 -14.93
CA PRO A 30 -13.82 15.37 -14.62
C PRO A 30 -14.27 14.55 -15.84
N ASP A 31 -14.18 15.11 -17.03
CA ASP A 31 -14.54 14.44 -18.29
C ASP A 31 -13.41 13.59 -18.87
N ALA A 32 -12.22 13.58 -18.26
CA ALA A 32 -11.11 12.78 -18.75
C ALA A 32 -11.34 11.29 -18.46
N HIS A 33 -11.09 10.45 -19.46
CA HIS A 33 -11.06 9.01 -19.28
C HIS A 33 -9.71 8.58 -18.73
N LEU A 34 -9.69 8.10 -17.49
CA LEU A 34 -8.49 7.61 -16.81
C LEU A 34 -8.36 6.11 -16.96
N THR A 35 -7.28 5.67 -17.61
CA THR A 35 -6.88 4.26 -17.70
C THR A 35 -5.69 4.01 -16.79
N TRP A 36 -5.73 2.91 -16.02
CA TRP A 36 -4.63 2.49 -15.15
C TRP A 36 -4.06 1.15 -15.57
N VAL A 37 -2.73 1.03 -15.70
CA VAL A 37 -2.04 -0.25 -15.94
C VAL A 37 -1.44 -0.75 -14.64
N VAL A 38 -1.77 -2.02 -14.27
CA VAL A 38 -1.39 -2.62 -12.99
C VAL A 38 -1.10 -4.13 -13.13
N GLU A 39 -0.26 -4.67 -12.26
CA GLU A 39 -0.08 -6.14 -12.11
C GLU A 39 -1.27 -6.74 -11.34
N PRO A 40 -1.69 -8.02 -11.60
CA PRO A 40 -2.88 -8.63 -10.98
C PRO A 40 -2.90 -8.59 -9.46
N THR A 41 -1.73 -8.66 -8.81
CA THR A 41 -1.60 -8.66 -7.34
C THR A 41 -2.11 -7.37 -6.66
N ALA A 42 -2.18 -6.25 -7.40
CA ALA A 42 -2.68 -4.99 -6.88
C ALA A 42 -3.99 -4.53 -7.57
N TYR A 43 -4.60 -5.38 -8.40
CA TYR A 43 -5.84 -5.07 -9.10
C TYR A 43 -6.99 -4.76 -8.14
N ASP A 44 -7.13 -5.58 -7.10
CA ASP A 44 -8.25 -5.50 -6.16
C ASP A 44 -8.41 -4.10 -5.53
N ILE A 45 -7.30 -3.43 -5.21
CA ILE A 45 -7.32 -2.10 -4.60
C ILE A 45 -7.81 -0.99 -5.58
N LEU A 46 -7.71 -1.23 -6.89
CA LEU A 46 -8.14 -0.29 -7.93
C LEU A 46 -9.54 -0.59 -8.45
N ALA A 47 -9.98 -1.84 -8.35
CA ALA A 47 -11.24 -2.30 -8.93
C ALA A 47 -12.45 -1.57 -8.33
N GLY A 48 -13.30 -0.98 -9.19
CA GLY A 48 -14.46 -0.21 -8.76
C GLY A 48 -14.15 1.20 -8.24
N ASN A 49 -12.90 1.64 -8.27
CA ASN A 49 -12.54 3.02 -7.92
C ASN A 49 -13.28 4.00 -8.84
N PRO A 50 -14.10 4.94 -8.31
CA PRO A 50 -14.95 5.82 -9.10
C PRO A 50 -14.16 6.82 -9.95
N PHE A 51 -12.86 6.99 -9.67
CA PHE A 51 -11.95 7.89 -10.39
C PHE A 51 -11.12 7.17 -11.46
N ILE A 52 -11.36 5.87 -11.72
CA ILE A 52 -10.65 5.07 -12.73
C ILE A 52 -11.67 4.45 -13.66
N ASP A 53 -11.65 4.85 -14.94
CA ASP A 53 -12.64 4.39 -15.91
C ASP A 53 -12.28 3.02 -16.52
N ASN A 54 -10.97 2.71 -16.59
CA ASN A 54 -10.50 1.45 -17.17
C ASN A 54 -9.22 0.96 -16.50
N ILE A 55 -9.11 -0.35 -16.31
CA ILE A 55 -7.92 -1.01 -15.76
C ILE A 55 -7.39 -2.02 -16.78
N ILE A 56 -6.11 -1.91 -17.13
CA ILE A 56 -5.43 -2.86 -17.99
C ILE A 56 -4.47 -3.69 -17.13
N LEU A 57 -4.65 -5.01 -17.15
CA LEU A 57 -3.78 -5.93 -16.42
C LEU A 57 -2.49 -6.20 -17.20
N PHE A 58 -1.36 -6.08 -16.50
CA PHE A 58 -0.04 -6.45 -17.01
C PHE A 58 0.44 -7.75 -16.37
N GLU A 59 0.26 -8.85 -17.08
CA GLU A 59 0.60 -10.22 -16.66
C GLU A 59 2.12 -10.48 -16.74
N LYS A 60 2.91 -9.80 -15.90
CA LYS A 60 4.38 -9.85 -15.91
C LYS A 60 4.97 -11.25 -16.06
N LYS A 61 4.34 -12.28 -15.45
CA LYS A 61 4.85 -13.66 -15.50
C LYS A 61 4.82 -14.21 -16.91
N ARG A 62 3.78 -13.91 -17.68
CA ARG A 62 3.62 -14.35 -19.07
C ARG A 62 4.65 -13.71 -19.99
N PHE A 63 4.99 -12.45 -19.78
CA PHE A 63 6.03 -11.73 -20.54
C PHE A 63 7.46 -12.22 -20.30
N ARG A 64 7.70 -13.18 -19.38
CA ARG A 64 9.03 -13.75 -19.12
C ARG A 64 9.42 -14.87 -20.05
N THR A 65 8.48 -15.50 -20.75
CA THR A 65 8.73 -16.60 -21.70
C THR A 65 8.47 -16.11 -23.11
N VAL A 66 9.22 -16.64 -24.09
CA VAL A 66 9.04 -16.28 -25.51
C VAL A 66 7.61 -16.56 -25.97
N ARG A 67 7.07 -17.74 -25.63
CA ARG A 67 5.70 -18.12 -25.96
C ARG A 67 4.68 -17.17 -25.34
N GLY A 68 4.77 -16.92 -24.04
CA GLY A 68 3.86 -16.02 -23.34
C GLY A 68 3.96 -14.58 -23.87
N PHE A 69 5.17 -14.11 -24.23
CA PHE A 69 5.34 -12.82 -24.88
C PHE A 69 4.61 -12.75 -26.22
N LEU A 70 4.73 -13.76 -27.07
CA LEU A 70 4.05 -13.79 -28.37
C LEU A 70 2.51 -13.87 -28.21
N GLU A 71 2.02 -14.60 -27.22
CA GLU A 71 0.60 -14.74 -26.93
C GLU A 71 0.01 -13.44 -26.34
N GLU A 72 0.69 -12.78 -25.40
CA GLU A 72 0.15 -11.65 -24.61
C GLU A 72 0.46 -10.26 -25.21
N PHE A 73 1.55 -10.12 -25.99
CA PHE A 73 1.99 -8.81 -26.45
C PHE A 73 0.95 -8.11 -27.35
N ARG A 74 0.39 -8.87 -28.32
CA ARG A 74 -0.62 -8.28 -29.25
C ARG A 74 -1.91 -7.89 -28.54
N PRO A 75 -2.54 -8.77 -27.72
CA PRO A 75 -3.74 -8.41 -26.94
C PRO A 75 -3.49 -7.22 -26.00
N PHE A 76 -2.38 -7.25 -25.26
CA PHE A 76 -2.02 -6.18 -24.35
C PHE A 76 -1.82 -4.84 -25.09
N ARG A 77 -1.05 -4.85 -26.20
CA ARG A 77 -0.85 -3.66 -27.03
C ARG A 77 -2.15 -3.15 -27.63
N HIS A 78 -3.05 -4.05 -28.05
CA HIS A 78 -4.37 -3.68 -28.54
C HIS A 78 -5.19 -2.99 -27.46
N ALA A 79 -5.29 -3.56 -26.26
CA ALA A 79 -5.98 -2.96 -25.13
C ALA A 79 -5.37 -1.59 -24.76
N LEU A 80 -4.04 -1.48 -24.74
CA LEU A 80 -3.32 -0.24 -24.45
C LEU A 80 -3.58 0.83 -25.53
N ARG A 81 -3.75 0.47 -26.79
CA ARG A 81 -3.97 1.39 -27.91
C ARG A 81 -5.45 1.56 -28.29
N ALA A 82 -6.37 0.94 -27.55
CA ALA A 82 -7.81 1.13 -27.78
C ALA A 82 -8.23 2.60 -27.62
N ARG A 83 -7.40 3.41 -26.96
CA ARG A 83 -7.56 4.86 -26.82
C ARG A 83 -6.29 5.60 -27.25
N LYS A 84 -6.46 6.81 -27.76
CA LYS A 84 -5.37 7.76 -28.02
C LYS A 84 -5.17 8.61 -26.79
N TYR A 85 -4.09 8.37 -26.04
CA TYR A 85 -3.79 9.10 -24.80
C TYR A 85 -3.18 10.46 -25.09
N ASP A 86 -3.69 11.50 -24.43
CA ASP A 86 -3.10 12.84 -24.42
C ASP A 86 -1.86 12.86 -23.53
N ALA A 87 -1.93 12.18 -22.39
CA ALA A 87 -0.84 12.08 -21.43
C ALA A 87 -0.69 10.67 -20.85
N ALA A 88 0.54 10.30 -20.47
CA ALA A 88 0.87 9.11 -19.69
C ALA A 88 1.73 9.51 -18.49
N LEU A 89 1.34 9.03 -17.31
CA LEU A 89 2.04 9.23 -16.03
C LEU A 89 2.75 7.95 -15.62
N ASP A 90 4.09 7.91 -15.73
CA ASP A 90 4.93 6.79 -15.29
C ASP A 90 5.27 6.95 -13.80
N LEU A 91 4.40 6.42 -12.93
CA LEU A 91 4.61 6.41 -11.49
C LEU A 91 5.46 5.22 -11.01
N GLN A 92 5.85 4.32 -11.92
CA GLN A 92 6.71 3.18 -11.62
C GLN A 92 8.19 3.51 -11.84
N GLY A 93 8.54 4.18 -12.94
CA GLY A 93 9.88 4.64 -13.24
C GLY A 93 10.92 3.54 -13.49
N LEU A 94 10.52 2.42 -14.14
CA LEU A 94 11.38 1.29 -14.47
C LEU A 94 11.26 0.94 -15.96
N PHE A 95 12.20 0.15 -16.50
CA PHE A 95 12.19 -0.26 -17.91
C PHE A 95 10.85 -0.79 -18.40
N LYS A 96 10.20 -1.67 -17.60
CA LYS A 96 8.90 -2.26 -17.99
C LYS A 96 7.77 -1.22 -18.09
N SER A 97 7.73 -0.24 -17.19
CA SER A 97 6.73 0.84 -17.27
C SER A 97 7.04 1.80 -18.42
N ALA A 98 8.31 2.10 -18.66
CA ALA A 98 8.75 2.89 -19.80
C ALA A 98 8.34 2.23 -21.13
N ALA A 99 8.51 0.91 -21.28
CA ALA A 99 8.07 0.17 -22.46
C ALA A 99 6.54 0.29 -22.66
N ILE A 100 5.74 0.21 -21.59
CA ILE A 100 4.30 0.38 -21.63
C ILE A 100 3.94 1.82 -22.08
N VAL A 101 4.56 2.82 -21.44
CA VAL A 101 4.35 4.24 -21.79
C VAL A 101 4.73 4.52 -23.25
N ALA A 102 5.86 3.99 -23.73
CA ALA A 102 6.27 4.12 -25.13
C ALA A 102 5.25 3.49 -26.08
N GLN A 103 4.73 2.29 -25.77
CA GLN A 103 3.75 1.57 -26.58
C GLN A 103 2.37 2.23 -26.56
N SER A 104 2.02 3.02 -25.55
CA SER A 104 0.73 3.71 -25.44
C SER A 104 0.52 4.74 -26.55
N GLY A 105 1.60 5.32 -27.08
CA GLY A 105 1.54 6.41 -28.05
C GLY A 105 1.12 7.75 -27.46
N ALA A 106 1.15 7.90 -26.12
CA ALA A 106 0.82 9.17 -25.47
C ALA A 106 1.73 10.31 -25.93
N LYS A 107 1.12 11.49 -26.15
CA LYS A 107 1.83 12.69 -26.64
C LYS A 107 2.72 13.30 -25.55
N LEU A 108 2.17 13.45 -24.35
CA LEU A 108 2.89 13.91 -23.17
C LEU A 108 3.21 12.71 -22.27
N ARG A 109 4.47 12.59 -21.83
CA ARG A 109 4.92 11.47 -20.98
C ARG A 109 5.67 12.04 -19.80
N LEU A 110 5.08 11.93 -18.63
CA LEU A 110 5.65 12.43 -17.37
C LEU A 110 5.97 11.25 -16.44
N GLY A 111 7.07 11.35 -15.72
CA GLY A 111 7.47 10.31 -14.77
C GLY A 111 8.04 10.90 -13.48
N THR A 112 8.22 10.06 -12.47
CA THR A 112 8.77 10.48 -11.17
C THR A 112 10.23 10.90 -11.27
N ALA A 113 10.74 11.70 -10.31
CA ALA A 113 12.13 12.16 -10.29
C ALA A 113 13.17 11.01 -10.24
N ASN A 114 12.83 9.87 -9.64
CA ASN A 114 13.73 8.76 -9.39
C ASN A 114 13.57 7.63 -10.41
N MET A 115 13.52 7.97 -11.69
CA MET A 115 13.47 6.99 -12.77
C MET A 115 14.78 6.22 -12.92
N ARG A 116 14.67 4.91 -13.17
CA ARG A 116 15.80 3.99 -13.31
C ARG A 116 15.66 3.15 -14.57
N GLU A 117 16.67 2.32 -14.86
CA GLU A 117 16.64 1.34 -15.95
C GLU A 117 16.33 1.98 -17.32
N GLY A 118 16.76 3.22 -17.55
CA GLY A 118 16.55 3.93 -18.82
C GLY A 118 15.16 4.52 -19.00
N SER A 119 14.25 4.45 -18.01
CA SER A 119 12.89 5.00 -18.14
C SER A 119 12.86 6.51 -18.37
N ALA A 120 13.89 7.24 -17.95
CA ALA A 120 14.03 8.67 -18.20
C ALA A 120 14.21 9.05 -19.69
N TYR A 121 14.58 8.09 -20.54
CA TYR A 121 14.62 8.33 -22.00
C TYR A 121 13.22 8.32 -22.65
N VAL A 122 12.22 7.78 -21.96
CA VAL A 122 10.86 7.63 -22.48
C VAL A 122 9.92 8.69 -21.91
N SER A 123 10.06 9.01 -20.62
CA SER A 123 9.21 9.96 -19.93
C SER A 123 10.02 11.12 -19.35
N HIS A 124 9.48 12.32 -19.40
CA HIS A 124 10.08 13.49 -18.78
C HIS A 124 10.08 13.36 -17.24
N SER A 125 11.25 13.41 -16.62
CA SER A 125 11.41 13.28 -15.16
C SER A 125 10.95 14.54 -14.45
N ILE A 126 9.97 14.41 -13.54
CA ILE A 126 9.43 15.51 -12.75
C ILE A 126 10.08 15.52 -11.36
N LYS A 127 10.87 16.55 -11.11
CA LYS A 127 11.41 16.87 -9.79
C LYS A 127 10.60 18.05 -9.22
N GLY A 128 9.44 17.75 -8.63
CA GLY A 128 8.56 18.74 -8.04
C GLY A 128 9.03 19.23 -6.64
N ALA A 129 8.21 20.05 -6.01
CA ALA A 129 8.50 20.64 -4.69
C ALA A 129 8.71 19.58 -3.59
N HIS A 130 8.09 18.40 -3.74
CA HIS A 130 8.11 17.33 -2.73
C HIS A 130 9.10 16.20 -3.07
N ALA A 131 10.08 16.43 -3.93
CA ALA A 131 11.02 15.40 -4.40
C ALA A 131 11.81 14.69 -3.28
N SER A 132 12.01 15.32 -2.13
CA SER A 132 12.60 14.74 -0.91
C SER A 132 11.56 14.34 0.16
N GLY A 133 10.28 14.64 -0.04
CA GLY A 133 9.19 14.37 0.88
C GLY A 133 8.61 12.95 0.77
N HIS A 134 7.36 12.80 1.22
CA HIS A 134 6.64 11.54 1.20
C HIS A 134 6.38 11.05 -0.23
N ILE A 135 6.38 9.73 -0.44
CA ILE A 135 6.23 9.12 -1.78
C ILE A 135 4.89 9.47 -2.44
N VAL A 136 3.82 9.63 -1.67
CA VAL A 136 2.50 10.10 -2.15
C VAL A 136 2.64 11.47 -2.80
N GLU A 137 3.30 12.41 -2.13
CA GLU A 137 3.50 13.76 -2.65
C GLU A 137 4.38 13.78 -3.91
N ARG A 138 5.38 12.89 -3.98
CA ARG A 138 6.19 12.73 -5.21
C ARG A 138 5.36 12.24 -6.40
N TYR A 139 4.37 11.37 -6.18
CA TYR A 139 3.44 10.96 -7.23
C TYR A 139 2.46 12.08 -7.60
N LEU A 140 2.00 12.85 -6.62
CA LEU A 140 1.17 14.01 -6.84
C LEU A 140 1.93 15.15 -7.55
N ASP A 141 3.24 15.28 -7.38
CA ASP A 141 4.06 16.22 -8.15
C ASP A 141 4.03 15.90 -9.66
N VAL A 142 3.92 14.62 -10.04
CA VAL A 142 3.74 14.26 -11.45
C VAL A 142 2.34 14.68 -11.94
N ALA A 143 1.31 14.56 -11.11
CA ALA A 143 -0.03 15.05 -11.42
C ALA A 143 -0.06 16.60 -11.49
N ARG A 144 0.60 17.30 -10.57
CA ARG A 144 0.74 18.76 -10.61
C ARG A 144 1.43 19.24 -11.90
N ALA A 145 2.46 18.52 -12.35
CA ALA A 145 3.14 18.82 -13.63
C ALA A 145 2.22 18.58 -14.86
N LEU A 146 1.22 17.72 -14.73
CA LEU A 146 0.16 17.57 -15.73
C LEU A 146 -0.84 18.75 -15.72
N GLY A 147 -0.82 19.59 -14.69
CA GLY A 147 -1.75 20.69 -14.46
C GLY A 147 -2.88 20.34 -13.49
N CYS A 148 -2.76 19.21 -12.76
CA CYS A 148 -3.75 18.86 -11.72
C CYS A 148 -3.65 19.80 -10.53
N ARG A 149 -4.81 20.23 -10.02
CA ARG A 149 -4.94 20.83 -8.70
C ARG A 149 -4.94 19.72 -7.65
N VAL A 150 -4.26 19.95 -6.55
CA VAL A 150 -4.16 18.99 -5.42
C VAL A 150 -4.44 19.76 -4.15
N ASP A 151 -5.70 20.08 -3.93
CA ASP A 151 -6.16 20.82 -2.74
C ASP A 151 -6.43 19.83 -1.58
N GLU A 152 -6.77 18.59 -1.91
CA GLU A 152 -7.02 17.51 -0.96
C GLU A 152 -6.37 16.21 -1.44
N VAL A 153 -5.85 15.42 -0.49
CA VAL A 153 -5.29 14.09 -0.77
C VAL A 153 -6.25 13.01 -0.27
N ARG A 154 -6.86 12.30 -1.19
CA ARG A 154 -7.77 11.17 -0.91
C ARG A 154 -7.21 9.87 -1.42
N PHE A 155 -7.45 8.79 -0.67
CA PHE A 155 -7.13 7.41 -1.04
C PHE A 155 -8.43 6.69 -1.43
N PRO A 156 -8.90 6.82 -2.66
CA PRO A 156 -10.18 6.27 -3.06
C PRO A 156 -10.10 4.75 -3.21
N VAL A 157 -10.74 4.04 -2.30
CA VAL A 157 -10.91 2.59 -2.33
C VAL A 157 -12.40 2.29 -2.32
N ALA A 158 -12.87 1.63 -3.38
CA ALA A 158 -14.26 1.21 -3.47
C ALA A 158 -14.47 -0.09 -2.69
N VAL A 159 -15.35 -0.04 -1.69
CA VAL A 159 -15.84 -1.22 -0.98
C VAL A 159 -17.33 -1.31 -1.28
N SER A 160 -17.75 -2.39 -1.91
CA SER A 160 -19.17 -2.64 -2.19
C SER A 160 -19.93 -3.02 -0.89
N PRO A 161 -21.26 -2.81 -0.84
CA PRO A 161 -22.07 -3.24 0.31
C PRO A 161 -21.89 -4.73 0.63
N ALA A 162 -21.74 -5.58 -0.39
CA ALA A 162 -21.52 -7.02 -0.21
C ALA A 162 -20.16 -7.33 0.42
N GLU A 163 -19.10 -6.61 0.02
CA GLU A 163 -17.76 -6.74 0.61
C GLU A 163 -17.75 -6.24 2.07
N ALA A 164 -18.42 -5.14 2.36
CA ALA A 164 -18.58 -4.61 3.70
C ALA A 164 -19.33 -5.61 4.61
N ALA A 165 -20.51 -6.07 4.20
CA ALA A 165 -21.28 -7.07 4.93
C ALA A 165 -20.51 -8.37 5.17
N SER A 166 -19.73 -8.81 4.15
CA SER A 166 -18.87 -10.00 4.29
C SER A 166 -17.71 -9.79 5.28
N ALA A 167 -17.18 -8.57 5.40
CA ALA A 167 -16.15 -8.24 6.38
C ALA A 167 -16.73 -8.18 7.79
N ASP A 168 -17.95 -7.60 7.96
CA ASP A 168 -18.66 -7.54 9.23
C ASP A 168 -19.04 -8.94 9.71
N ALA A 169 -19.58 -9.79 8.81
CA ALA A 169 -19.90 -11.18 9.13
C ALA A 169 -18.63 -11.97 9.55
N LEU A 170 -17.49 -11.70 8.93
CA LEU A 170 -16.22 -12.32 9.29
C LEU A 170 -15.78 -11.92 10.71
N LEU A 171 -15.85 -10.62 11.04
CA LEU A 171 -15.53 -10.12 12.38
C LEU A 171 -16.51 -10.71 13.44
N ALA A 172 -17.81 -10.72 13.15
CA ALA A 172 -18.85 -11.25 14.05
C ALA A 172 -18.66 -12.76 14.31
N ALA A 173 -18.29 -13.53 13.28
CA ALA A 173 -18.01 -14.97 13.43
C ALA A 173 -16.82 -15.25 14.37
N GLU A 174 -15.91 -14.30 14.50
CA GLU A 174 -14.76 -14.35 15.43
C GLU A 174 -15.05 -13.61 16.76
N GLY A 175 -16.30 -13.26 17.03
CA GLY A 175 -16.70 -12.63 18.28
C GLY A 175 -16.50 -11.11 18.37
N VAL A 176 -16.06 -10.45 17.28
CA VAL A 176 -15.92 -8.98 17.24
C VAL A 176 -17.25 -8.37 16.78
N ARG A 177 -18.02 -7.84 17.71
CA ARG A 177 -19.31 -7.21 17.47
C ARG A 177 -19.16 -5.75 17.02
N GLU A 178 -20.25 -5.13 16.62
CA GLU A 178 -20.26 -3.77 16.09
C GLU A 178 -19.80 -2.73 17.14
N ASP A 179 -20.15 -2.94 18.40
CA ASP A 179 -19.79 -2.08 19.54
C ASP A 179 -18.43 -2.37 20.16
N ASN A 180 -17.76 -3.42 19.74
CA ASN A 180 -16.46 -3.75 20.28
C ASN A 180 -15.36 -2.86 19.73
N ARG A 181 -14.47 -2.43 20.62
CA ARG A 181 -13.21 -1.77 20.28
C ARG A 181 -12.16 -2.81 19.91
N PHE A 182 -11.42 -2.57 18.85
CA PHE A 182 -10.39 -3.49 18.40
C PHE A 182 -9.21 -2.80 17.72
N ALA A 183 -8.05 -3.44 17.86
CA ALA A 183 -6.82 -3.03 17.19
C ALA A 183 -6.37 -4.09 16.18
N VAL A 184 -6.01 -3.67 14.98
CA VAL A 184 -5.52 -4.59 13.94
C VAL A 184 -4.00 -4.66 13.96
N LEU A 185 -3.46 -5.87 14.04
CA LEU A 185 -2.03 -6.17 14.02
C LEU A 185 -1.66 -6.79 12.68
N ALA A 186 -0.99 -6.03 11.81
CA ALA A 186 -0.48 -6.51 10.54
C ALA A 186 0.88 -7.20 10.74
N ILE A 187 0.83 -8.53 10.96
CA ILE A 187 2.00 -9.32 11.39
C ILE A 187 2.96 -9.67 10.27
N GLY A 188 2.50 -9.67 9.01
CA GLY A 188 3.23 -10.12 7.84
C GLY A 188 3.99 -9.01 7.12
N ALA A 189 5.11 -9.37 6.49
CA ALA A 189 5.81 -8.53 5.53
C ALA A 189 6.61 -9.37 4.52
N ASN A 190 6.71 -8.89 3.25
CA ASN A 190 7.53 -9.53 2.23
C ASN A 190 9.05 -9.42 2.51
N TRP A 191 9.46 -8.42 3.26
CA TRP A 191 10.84 -8.24 3.69
C TRP A 191 10.99 -8.73 5.13
N PRO A 192 11.84 -9.73 5.42
CA PRO A 192 12.00 -10.25 6.78
C PRO A 192 12.32 -9.17 7.81
N ASN A 193 13.16 -8.20 7.46
CA ASN A 193 13.57 -7.10 8.34
C ASN A 193 12.53 -5.98 8.52
N LYS A 194 11.32 -6.15 7.96
CA LYS A 194 10.13 -5.33 8.24
C LYS A 194 9.13 -6.04 9.15
N ARG A 195 9.47 -7.23 9.66
CA ARG A 195 8.65 -7.97 10.60
C ARG A 195 9.09 -7.68 12.03
N TRP A 196 8.14 -7.38 12.87
CA TRP A 196 8.36 -7.29 14.30
C TRP A 196 8.35 -8.70 14.89
N PRO A 197 9.11 -9.00 15.96
CA PRO A 197 9.18 -10.35 16.51
C PRO A 197 7.82 -10.90 16.97
N VAL A 198 7.56 -12.16 16.68
CA VAL A 198 6.34 -12.88 17.06
C VAL A 198 6.03 -12.77 18.55
N LYS A 199 7.04 -12.99 19.40
CA LYS A 199 6.92 -12.87 20.85
C LYS A 199 6.48 -11.47 21.31
N TYR A 200 6.81 -10.42 20.55
CA TYR A 200 6.41 -9.05 20.87
C TYR A 200 4.97 -8.80 20.49
N PHE A 201 4.50 -9.37 19.36
CA PHE A 201 3.09 -9.36 19.01
C PHE A 201 2.23 -10.09 20.03
N ALA A 202 2.71 -11.22 20.59
CA ALA A 202 1.99 -11.96 21.63
C ALA A 202 1.82 -11.12 22.90
N VAL A 203 2.89 -10.57 23.43
CA VAL A 203 2.84 -9.69 24.62
C VAL A 203 1.98 -8.45 24.38
N LEU A 204 2.03 -7.90 23.16
CA LEU A 204 1.19 -6.76 22.79
C LEU A 204 -0.30 -7.15 22.73
N ALA A 205 -0.62 -8.34 22.22
CA ALA A 205 -2.00 -8.82 22.12
C ALA A 205 -2.62 -9.00 23.53
N ASP A 206 -1.91 -9.61 24.47
CA ASP A 206 -2.39 -9.75 25.85
C ASP A 206 -2.60 -8.38 26.51
N TRP A 207 -1.66 -7.43 26.29
CA TRP A 207 -1.83 -6.08 26.80
C TRP A 207 -3.04 -5.37 26.18
N LEU A 208 -3.27 -5.49 24.87
CA LEU A 208 -4.45 -4.90 24.20
C LEU A 208 -5.76 -5.42 24.81
N TYR A 209 -5.85 -6.72 25.12
CA TYR A 209 -7.00 -7.27 25.81
C TYR A 209 -7.19 -6.62 27.19
N SER A 210 -6.10 -6.40 27.96
CA SER A 210 -6.17 -5.72 29.27
C SER A 210 -6.68 -4.26 29.14
N GLU A 211 -6.41 -3.61 28.00
CA GLU A 211 -6.92 -2.26 27.65
C GLU A 211 -8.33 -2.28 27.02
N LYS A 212 -9.01 -3.43 27.00
CA LYS A 212 -10.34 -3.64 26.38
C LYS A 212 -10.36 -3.37 24.87
N LEU A 213 -9.25 -3.62 24.21
CA LEU A 213 -9.11 -3.60 22.74
C LEU A 213 -8.88 -5.03 22.26
N ILE A 214 -9.77 -5.56 21.45
CA ILE A 214 -9.62 -6.91 20.88
C ILE A 214 -8.48 -6.90 19.86
N PRO A 215 -7.40 -7.68 20.02
CA PRO A 215 -6.36 -7.77 19.00
C PRO A 215 -6.82 -8.65 17.84
N VAL A 216 -6.75 -8.10 16.62
CA VAL A 216 -7.13 -8.78 15.37
C VAL A 216 -5.91 -8.92 14.47
N LEU A 217 -5.46 -10.15 14.23
CA LEU A 217 -4.31 -10.43 13.37
C LEU A 217 -4.73 -10.42 11.90
N VAL A 218 -3.97 -9.71 11.07
CA VAL A 218 -4.13 -9.70 9.61
C VAL A 218 -2.80 -9.98 8.92
N GLY A 219 -2.89 -10.60 7.75
CA GLY A 219 -1.76 -10.96 6.91
C GLY A 219 -2.23 -11.76 5.69
N GLY A 220 -1.33 -12.11 4.79
CA GLY A 220 -1.69 -12.84 3.59
C GLY A 220 -0.56 -13.71 3.09
N GLY A 221 -0.67 -15.00 3.26
CA GLY A 221 0.27 -15.98 2.75
C GLY A 221 0.68 -17.03 3.78
N ARG A 222 1.18 -18.16 3.28
CA ARG A 222 1.54 -19.34 4.10
C ARG A 222 2.51 -19.04 5.25
N LEU A 223 3.40 -18.05 5.06
CA LEU A 223 4.33 -17.68 6.12
C LEU A 223 3.61 -16.98 7.28
N ASP A 224 2.63 -16.12 6.97
CA ASP A 224 1.89 -15.40 7.99
C ASP A 224 1.01 -16.35 8.82
N GLU A 225 0.50 -17.44 8.20
CA GLU A 225 -0.21 -18.52 8.91
C GLU A 225 0.69 -19.22 9.96
N SER A 226 2.00 -19.39 9.69
CA SER A 226 2.91 -19.93 10.69
C SER A 226 3.16 -18.95 11.84
N LEU A 227 3.27 -17.65 11.52
CA LEU A 227 3.45 -16.60 12.54
C LEU A 227 2.24 -16.52 13.49
N VAL A 228 1.03 -16.71 12.97
CA VAL A 228 -0.19 -16.76 13.82
C VAL A 228 -0.10 -17.89 14.84
N ARG A 229 0.20 -19.12 14.41
CA ARG A 229 0.32 -20.26 15.34
C ARG A 229 1.33 -20.00 16.44
N ASP A 230 2.47 -19.38 16.09
CA ASP A 230 3.49 -19.04 17.06
C ASP A 230 2.98 -17.95 18.04
N ILE A 231 2.21 -16.95 17.58
CA ILE A 231 1.59 -15.94 18.44
C ILE A 231 0.57 -16.58 19.37
N GLU A 232 -0.37 -17.38 18.84
CA GLU A 232 -1.42 -18.06 19.62
C GLU A 232 -0.85 -18.96 20.72
N THR A 233 0.32 -19.58 20.49
CA THR A 233 1.00 -20.42 21.49
C THR A 233 1.59 -19.59 22.64
N LEU A 234 1.91 -18.32 22.41
CA LEU A 234 2.59 -17.42 23.35
C LEU A 234 1.63 -16.47 24.07
N THR A 235 0.37 -16.36 23.66
CA THR A 235 -0.65 -15.48 24.24
C THR A 235 -1.45 -16.21 25.34
N GLU A 236 -1.88 -15.47 26.37
CA GLU A 236 -2.79 -15.96 27.42
C GLU A 236 -4.21 -16.14 26.83
N VAL A 237 -4.65 -15.20 26.00
CA VAL A 237 -5.92 -15.24 25.28
C VAL A 237 -5.65 -15.16 23.77
N PRO A 238 -6.03 -16.17 22.98
CA PRO A 238 -5.78 -16.15 21.55
C PRO A 238 -6.38 -14.90 20.88
N PRO A 239 -5.61 -14.15 20.09
CA PRO A 239 -6.13 -13.03 19.30
C PRO A 239 -7.04 -13.50 18.18
N VAL A 240 -7.93 -12.64 17.72
CA VAL A 240 -8.78 -12.91 16.53
C VAL A 240 -7.91 -13.09 15.29
N ASN A 241 -8.10 -14.19 14.58
CA ASN A 241 -7.27 -14.56 13.43
C ASN A 241 -8.02 -14.37 12.10
N LEU A 242 -7.66 -13.32 11.35
CA LEU A 242 -8.15 -13.06 10.00
C LEU A 242 -7.07 -13.25 8.91
N VAL A 243 -5.94 -13.84 9.24
CA VAL A 243 -4.84 -14.08 8.30
C VAL A 243 -5.28 -15.01 7.17
N GLY A 244 -5.06 -14.59 5.91
CA GLY A 244 -5.46 -15.33 4.72
C GLY A 244 -6.97 -15.31 4.40
N ARG A 245 -7.78 -14.65 5.22
CA ARG A 245 -9.25 -14.64 5.11
C ARG A 245 -9.84 -13.34 4.56
N THR A 246 -8.99 -12.36 4.27
CA THR A 246 -9.40 -11.02 3.84
C THR A 246 -8.82 -10.64 2.48
N SER A 247 -9.62 -10.00 1.63
CA SER A 247 -9.13 -9.21 0.50
C SER A 247 -8.69 -7.81 0.96
N LEU A 248 -8.00 -7.05 0.10
CA LEU A 248 -7.62 -5.66 0.42
C LEU A 248 -8.84 -4.77 0.65
N LYS A 249 -9.96 -5.02 -0.03
CA LYS A 249 -11.21 -4.27 0.15
C LYS A 249 -11.90 -4.60 1.47
N LYS A 250 -11.93 -5.88 1.86
CA LYS A 250 -12.40 -6.26 3.20
C LYS A 250 -11.53 -5.63 4.28
N LEU A 251 -10.21 -5.63 4.11
CA LEU A 251 -9.29 -4.93 5.03
C LEU A 251 -9.57 -3.43 5.09
N ALA A 252 -9.87 -2.78 3.95
CA ALA A 252 -10.22 -1.36 3.94
C ALA A 252 -11.48 -1.08 4.80
N HIS A 253 -12.49 -1.95 4.77
CA HIS A 253 -13.67 -1.84 5.64
C HIS A 253 -13.33 -2.08 7.11
N ILE A 254 -12.58 -3.14 7.41
CA ILE A 254 -12.14 -3.49 8.76
C ILE A 254 -11.30 -2.34 9.37
N PHE A 255 -10.38 -1.75 8.61
CA PHE A 255 -9.55 -0.64 9.07
C PHE A 255 -10.36 0.60 9.44
N LYS A 256 -11.40 0.93 8.66
CA LYS A 256 -12.30 2.06 8.98
C LYS A 256 -13.05 1.88 10.30
N ARG A 257 -13.25 0.65 10.75
CA ARG A 257 -13.89 0.31 12.02
C ARG A 257 -12.90 0.16 13.17
N ALA A 258 -11.62 -0.11 12.87
CA ALA A 258 -10.59 -0.33 13.87
C ALA A 258 -10.23 0.97 14.61
N ASP A 259 -10.02 0.89 15.91
CA ASP A 259 -9.47 1.99 16.71
C ASP A 259 -8.01 2.28 16.37
N LEU A 260 -7.26 1.24 15.96
CA LEU A 260 -5.84 1.34 15.66
C LEU A 260 -5.42 0.25 14.67
N VAL A 261 -4.43 0.57 13.84
CA VAL A 261 -3.69 -0.41 13.03
C VAL A 261 -2.20 -0.31 13.36
N LEU A 262 -1.56 -1.44 13.64
CA LEU A 262 -0.12 -1.51 13.89
C LEU A 262 0.54 -2.55 12.98
N GLY A 263 1.72 -2.25 12.50
CA GLY A 263 2.56 -3.19 11.74
C GLY A 263 3.83 -2.55 11.18
N GLY A 264 4.60 -3.34 10.46
CA GLY A 264 5.75 -2.81 9.71
C GLY A 264 5.35 -2.03 8.47
N ASP A 265 6.30 -1.42 7.78
CA ASP A 265 6.11 -0.73 6.50
C ASP A 265 5.64 -1.71 5.39
N THR A 266 4.32 -1.89 5.30
CA THR A 266 3.64 -2.84 4.40
C THR A 266 2.36 -2.26 3.80
N GLY A 267 1.89 -2.88 2.69
CA GLY A 267 0.70 -2.43 1.98
C GLY A 267 -0.53 -2.22 2.87
N PRO A 268 -0.94 -3.19 3.71
CA PRO A 268 -2.08 -3.02 4.62
C PRO A 268 -1.95 -1.82 5.56
N VAL A 269 -0.77 -1.57 6.13
CA VAL A 269 -0.54 -0.46 7.06
C VAL A 269 -0.61 0.89 6.33
N HIS A 270 -0.08 0.97 5.09
CA HIS A 270 -0.25 2.16 4.24
C HIS A 270 -1.71 2.41 3.87
N LEU A 271 -2.48 1.33 3.65
CA LEU A 271 -3.91 1.43 3.37
C LEU A 271 -4.65 2.02 4.56
N ALA A 272 -4.39 1.52 5.77
CA ALA A 272 -5.01 2.02 7.00
C ALA A 272 -4.73 3.52 7.20
N ALA A 273 -3.46 3.93 7.07
CA ALA A 273 -3.07 5.34 7.18
C ALA A 273 -3.76 6.21 6.12
N GLY A 274 -3.79 5.76 4.85
CA GLY A 274 -4.45 6.48 3.76
C GLY A 274 -5.96 6.60 3.92
N LEU A 275 -6.60 5.68 4.66
CA LEU A 275 -8.02 5.73 5.01
C LEU A 275 -8.31 6.59 6.24
N GLY A 276 -7.30 7.15 6.90
CA GLY A 276 -7.42 7.98 8.09
C GLY A 276 -7.54 7.20 9.40
N THR A 277 -7.38 5.87 9.38
CA THR A 277 -7.34 5.05 10.60
C THR A 277 -6.09 5.37 11.39
N LYS A 278 -6.19 5.53 12.72
CA LYS A 278 -5.03 5.70 13.60
C LYS A 278 -4.03 4.57 13.36
N THR A 279 -2.79 4.91 13.01
CA THR A 279 -1.81 3.94 12.53
C THR A 279 -0.47 4.12 13.22
N VAL A 280 0.07 3.07 13.81
CA VAL A 280 1.45 3.00 14.30
C VAL A 280 2.27 2.14 13.33
N MET A 281 3.32 2.70 12.74
CA MET A 281 4.15 2.02 11.76
C MET A 281 5.58 1.83 12.26
N LEU A 282 6.02 0.56 12.32
CA LEU A 282 7.36 0.18 12.75
C LEU A 282 8.32 0.22 11.56
N MET A 283 9.33 1.10 11.61
CA MET A 283 10.20 1.42 10.50
C MET A 283 11.66 1.04 10.80
N GLY A 284 12.23 0.21 9.95
CA GLY A 284 13.61 -0.25 10.07
C GLY A 284 14.45 0.03 8.82
N PRO A 285 14.31 -0.81 7.77
CA PRO A 285 15.11 -0.70 6.56
C PRO A 285 14.65 0.43 5.62
N THR A 286 13.51 1.05 5.87
CA THR A 286 12.91 2.10 5.05
C THR A 286 12.81 3.42 5.82
N ASP A 287 12.75 4.53 5.09
CA ASP A 287 12.77 5.89 5.61
C ASP A 287 11.34 6.36 5.91
N ALA A 288 11.09 6.79 7.14
CA ALA A 288 9.79 7.28 7.59
C ALA A 288 9.36 8.57 6.88
N THR A 289 10.29 9.47 6.57
CA THR A 289 10.00 10.68 5.79
C THR A 289 9.40 10.34 4.44
N ARG A 290 9.90 9.28 3.81
CA ARG A 290 9.44 8.83 2.49
C ARG A 290 8.24 7.90 2.56
N ASN A 291 8.20 6.98 3.52
CA ASN A 291 7.26 5.86 3.54
C ASN A 291 6.45 5.75 4.84
N GLY A 292 6.56 6.67 5.77
CA GLY A 292 5.77 6.67 7.01
C GLY A 292 4.26 6.65 6.76
N PRO A 293 3.44 6.55 7.80
CA PRO A 293 1.98 6.57 7.65
C PRO A 293 1.55 7.96 7.15
N TYR A 294 1.01 8.04 5.94
CA TYR A 294 0.67 9.31 5.31
C TYR A 294 -0.37 10.08 6.14
N GLY A 295 -0.09 11.37 6.39
CA GLY A 295 -0.93 12.22 7.24
C GLY A 295 -0.77 12.00 8.74
N GLN A 296 0.09 11.04 9.14
CA GLN A 296 0.33 10.64 10.53
C GLN A 296 1.81 10.30 10.74
N GLN A 297 2.73 11.05 10.12
CA GLN A 297 4.17 10.72 10.09
C GLN A 297 4.78 10.63 11.49
N GLU A 298 4.24 11.36 12.46
CA GLU A 298 4.63 11.33 13.88
C GLU A 298 4.36 9.97 14.55
N ASN A 299 3.51 9.14 13.94
CA ASN A 299 3.21 7.78 14.40
C ASN A 299 4.16 6.72 13.83
N ALA A 300 5.16 7.12 13.03
CA ALA A 300 6.24 6.24 12.62
C ALA A 300 7.24 6.05 13.76
N MET A 301 7.52 4.81 14.11
CA MET A 301 8.56 4.43 15.05
C MET A 301 9.77 3.90 14.29
N GLU A 302 10.80 4.72 14.13
CA GLU A 302 12.04 4.33 13.49
C GLU A 302 13.02 3.68 14.47
N ILE A 303 13.74 2.65 14.02
CA ILE A 303 14.80 2.05 14.82
C ILE A 303 15.89 3.10 15.14
N PRO A 304 16.39 3.18 16.38
CA PRO A 304 17.44 4.12 16.78
C PRO A 304 18.83 3.63 16.34
N ARG A 305 19.02 3.33 15.08
CA ARG A 305 20.31 2.85 14.51
C ARG A 305 20.75 3.73 13.35
N SER A 306 22.05 3.98 13.24
CA SER A 306 22.64 4.73 12.11
C SER A 306 22.41 4.07 10.75
N CYS A 307 22.13 2.75 10.73
CA CYS A 307 21.81 2.00 9.51
C CYS A 307 20.31 1.95 9.17
N LYS A 308 19.44 2.74 9.85
CA LYS A 308 18.04 2.90 9.44
C LYS A 308 17.96 3.38 7.98
N ALA A 309 16.84 3.15 7.33
CA ALA A 309 16.65 3.53 5.92
C ALA A 309 17.71 2.96 4.94
N CYS A 310 18.24 1.77 5.23
CA CYS A 310 19.29 1.16 4.41
C CYS A 310 18.78 0.54 3.09
N TRP A 311 17.46 0.39 2.91
CA TRP A 311 16.80 -0.19 1.75
C TRP A 311 17.23 -1.62 1.40
N LYS A 312 17.78 -2.36 2.36
CA LYS A 312 18.17 -3.77 2.19
C LYS A 312 17.01 -4.69 2.55
N ARG A 313 16.65 -5.60 1.66
CA ARG A 313 15.58 -6.57 1.89
C ARG A 313 15.91 -7.58 3.00
N ARG A 314 17.19 -7.87 3.20
CA ARG A 314 17.72 -8.67 4.30
C ARG A 314 18.85 -7.89 4.94
N CYS A 315 18.93 -7.94 6.26
CA CYS A 315 19.98 -7.26 6.99
C CYS A 315 21.35 -7.92 6.70
N PRO A 316 22.32 -7.21 6.13
CA PRO A 316 23.65 -7.79 5.85
C PRO A 316 24.43 -8.09 7.15
N LYS A 317 24.02 -7.52 8.29
CA LYS A 317 24.62 -7.75 9.60
C LYS A 317 23.94 -8.90 10.37
N GLY A 318 22.97 -9.61 9.75
CA GLY A 318 22.21 -10.69 10.40
C GLY A 318 21.32 -10.24 11.55
N LEU A 319 21.02 -8.93 11.68
CA LEU A 319 20.23 -8.41 12.78
C LEU A 319 18.74 -8.53 12.48
N ASP A 320 17.95 -8.86 13.52
CA ASP A 320 16.52 -8.63 13.51
C ASP A 320 16.27 -7.12 13.69
N CYS A 321 15.90 -6.48 12.59
CA CYS A 321 15.91 -5.03 12.48
C CYS A 321 14.96 -4.36 13.46
N LEU A 322 13.72 -4.87 13.54
CA LEU A 322 12.66 -4.29 14.37
C LEU A 322 12.67 -4.79 15.82
N ALA A 323 13.47 -5.81 16.17
CA ALA A 323 13.54 -6.32 17.53
C ALA A 323 14.08 -5.31 18.57
N ILE A 324 14.71 -4.24 18.10
CA ILE A 324 15.18 -3.14 18.96
C ILE A 324 14.05 -2.24 19.47
N LEU A 325 12.92 -2.21 18.76
CA LEU A 325 11.72 -1.51 19.23
C LEU A 325 11.01 -2.40 20.24
N SER A 326 11.18 -2.11 21.51
CA SER A 326 10.62 -2.89 22.61
C SER A 326 9.08 -2.81 22.63
N VAL A 327 8.45 -3.79 23.27
CA VAL A 327 6.99 -3.79 23.44
C VAL A 327 6.52 -2.57 24.25
N GLU A 328 7.29 -2.18 25.27
CA GLU A 328 6.94 -1.04 26.12
C GLU A 328 6.98 0.29 25.36
N GLU A 329 7.96 0.50 24.48
CA GLU A 329 8.00 1.68 23.61
C GLU A 329 6.79 1.71 22.67
N VAL A 330 6.40 0.55 22.11
CA VAL A 330 5.25 0.42 21.22
C VAL A 330 3.94 0.65 21.97
N LYS A 331 3.77 0.10 23.18
CA LYS A 331 2.61 0.37 24.06
C LYS A 331 2.48 1.88 24.34
N GLY A 332 3.57 2.54 24.73
CA GLY A 332 3.58 3.98 24.96
C GLY A 332 3.13 4.78 23.73
N LYS A 333 3.61 4.41 22.53
CA LYS A 333 3.19 5.05 21.29
C LYS A 333 1.71 4.80 21.00
N ILE A 334 1.20 3.60 21.22
CA ILE A 334 -0.23 3.27 21.03
C ILE A 334 -1.09 4.12 21.98
N GLN A 335 -0.73 4.24 23.25
CA GLN A 335 -1.44 5.07 24.23
C GLN A 335 -1.47 6.55 23.78
N GLU A 336 -0.33 7.09 23.34
CA GLU A 336 -0.24 8.44 22.79
C GLU A 336 -1.21 8.64 21.60
N VAL A 337 -1.22 7.68 20.65
CA VAL A 337 -2.05 7.74 19.44
C VAL A 337 -3.54 7.61 19.76
N LEU A 338 -3.89 6.75 20.71
CA LEU A 338 -5.29 6.56 21.12
C LEU A 338 -5.85 7.74 21.92
N ALA A 339 -5.01 8.47 22.65
CA ALA A 339 -5.39 9.63 23.47
C ALA A 339 -5.67 10.90 22.63
N ARG A 340 -5.19 10.97 21.40
CA ARG A 340 -5.50 12.04 20.42
C ARG A 340 -6.87 11.82 19.78
#